data_fbd1cff0c0beb29867d15b85b4678843
#
_entry.id   fbd1cff0c0beb29867d15b85b4678843
#
_cell.length_a   1.000
_cell.length_b   1.000
_cell.length_c   1.000
_cell.angle_alpha   90.00
_cell.angle_beta   90.00
_cell.angle_gamma   90.00
#
_symmetry.space_group_name_H-M   'P 1'
#
loop_
_entity.id
_entity.type
_entity.pdbx_description
1 polymer ?
#
loop_
_entity_poly.entity_id
_entity_poly.type
_entity_poly.pdbx_seq_one_letter_code
_entity_poly.pdbx_strand_id
1 'polypeptide(L)'
;HLPFPDGAADILLDCFSPLAIDEFRRVLKPGGYFLYVVPGARHLWELKQILYDAPYPNEEKETPYEGFAYTDIVPVDFPLHLERQADIQSLFRMTPYCWKTPKSGVERLETLETLDCQASFRVHIFQKL
;
A
#
# COMPACT_ATOMS: atom_id res chain seq x y z
N HIS A 1 15.99 4.10 13.61
CA HIS A 1 17.37 3.78 13.15
C HIS A 1 17.40 2.37 12.55
N LEU A 2 17.82 2.29 11.28
CA LEU A 2 17.97 0.99 10.61
C LEU A 2 19.34 0.38 10.93
N PRO A 3 19.41 -0.95 11.12
CA PRO A 3 20.64 -1.63 11.54
C PRO A 3 21.60 -1.86 10.38
N PHE A 4 21.79 -0.87 9.51
CA PHE A 4 22.69 -0.92 8.36
C PHE A 4 23.61 0.27 8.37
N PRO A 5 24.87 0.12 7.92
CA PRO A 5 25.78 1.25 7.79
C PRO A 5 25.35 2.19 6.65
N ASP A 6 25.93 3.39 6.66
CA ASP A 6 25.71 4.37 5.61
C ASP A 6 26.08 3.80 4.23
N GLY A 7 25.24 4.05 3.23
CA GLY A 7 25.51 3.62 1.86
C GLY A 7 25.64 2.11 1.66
N ALA A 8 24.96 1.31 2.48
CA ALA A 8 25.03 -0.15 2.40
C ALA A 8 24.14 -0.74 1.30
N ALA A 9 23.08 -0.03 0.91
CA ALA A 9 22.05 -0.58 0.03
C ALA A 9 22.06 0.06 -1.36
N ASP A 10 21.86 -0.77 -2.37
CA ASP A 10 21.64 -0.32 -3.75
C ASP A 10 20.17 -0.03 -4.04
N ILE A 11 19.29 -0.80 -3.42
CA ILE A 11 17.83 -0.67 -3.56
C ILE A 11 17.19 -0.81 -2.18
N LEU A 12 16.24 0.04 -1.89
CA LEU A 12 15.42 -0.02 -0.69
C LEU A 12 13.95 -0.09 -1.11
N LEU A 13 13.25 -1.09 -0.61
CA LEU A 13 11.82 -1.27 -0.86
C LEU A 13 11.05 -1.00 0.43
N ASP A 14 10.10 -0.06 0.37
CA ASP A 14 9.14 0.19 1.43
C ASP A 14 7.74 -0.15 0.91
N CYS A 15 7.16 -1.22 1.44
CA CYS A 15 5.85 -1.72 1.01
C CYS A 15 4.89 -1.66 2.20
N PHE A 16 4.01 -0.65 2.22
CA PHE A 16 3.01 -0.45 3.26
C PHE A 16 3.59 -0.31 4.68
N SER A 17 4.79 0.22 4.79
CA SER A 17 5.41 0.45 6.09
C SER A 17 5.70 1.94 6.31
N PRO A 18 5.96 2.35 7.57
CA PRO A 18 6.23 3.76 7.85
C PRO A 18 7.41 4.31 7.06
N LEU A 19 7.28 5.55 6.63
CA LEU A 19 8.32 6.25 5.90
C LEU A 19 9.35 6.82 6.87
N ALA A 20 10.60 6.39 6.74
CA ALA A 20 11.73 6.90 7.50
C ALA A 20 12.77 7.50 6.53
N ILE A 21 12.39 8.59 5.87
CA ILE A 21 13.11 9.11 4.70
C ILE A 21 14.58 9.46 4.98
N ASP A 22 14.87 9.99 6.16
CA ASP A 22 16.25 10.33 6.52
C ASP A 22 17.13 9.08 6.63
N GLU A 23 16.59 8.01 7.22
CA GLU A 23 17.28 6.72 7.31
C GLU A 23 17.40 6.05 5.95
N PHE A 24 16.38 6.15 5.12
CA PHE A 24 16.42 5.62 3.75
C PHE A 24 17.51 6.31 2.93
N ARG A 25 17.60 7.63 3.08
CA ARG A 25 18.69 8.39 2.44
C ARG A 25 20.05 7.98 2.96
N ARG A 26 20.19 7.76 4.26
CA ARG A 26 21.46 7.37 4.88
C ARG A 26 21.96 6.01 4.37
N VAL A 27 21.08 5.00 4.34
CA VAL A 27 21.50 3.63 4.01
C VAL A 27 21.66 3.38 2.51
N LEU A 28 21.04 4.19 1.65
CA LEU A 28 21.17 4.06 0.21
C LEU A 28 22.50 4.65 -0.28
N LYS A 29 23.10 3.97 -1.24
CA LYS A 29 24.24 4.51 -1.99
C LYS A 29 23.79 5.68 -2.86
N PRO A 30 24.64 6.67 -3.12
CA PRO A 30 24.37 7.64 -4.18
C PRO A 30 24.07 6.92 -5.50
N GLY A 31 23.00 7.34 -6.19
CA GLY A 31 22.50 6.65 -7.37
C GLY A 31 21.66 5.42 -7.10
N GLY A 32 21.50 4.99 -5.85
CA GLY A 32 20.62 3.90 -5.46
C GLY A 32 19.16 4.28 -5.58
N TYR A 33 18.29 3.27 -5.59
CA TYR A 33 16.85 3.48 -5.80
C TYR A 33 16.04 3.21 -4.54
N PHE A 34 15.06 4.06 -4.31
CA PHE A 34 14.02 3.87 -3.30
C PHE A 34 12.69 3.61 -4.01
N LEU A 35 12.11 2.44 -3.75
CA LEU A 35 10.82 2.02 -4.27
C LEU A 35 9.79 2.10 -3.16
N TYR A 36 8.83 2.99 -3.32
CA TYR A 36 7.80 3.24 -2.33
C TYR A 36 6.45 2.76 -2.85
N VAL A 37 5.96 1.64 -2.30
CA VAL A 37 4.71 1.01 -2.71
C VAL A 37 3.59 1.48 -1.80
N VAL A 38 2.60 2.13 -2.38
CA VAL A 38 1.43 2.66 -1.69
C VAL A 38 0.14 2.22 -2.39
N PRO A 39 -1.01 2.19 -1.68
CA PRO A 39 -2.27 1.85 -2.33
C PRO A 39 -2.69 2.94 -3.32
N GLY A 40 -3.20 2.51 -4.48
CA GLY A 40 -3.85 3.40 -5.43
C GLY A 40 -5.20 3.89 -4.93
N ALA A 41 -5.78 4.86 -5.64
CA ALA A 41 -7.06 5.49 -5.24
C ALA A 41 -8.18 4.45 -5.05
N ARG A 42 -8.24 3.47 -5.92
CA ARG A 42 -9.29 2.43 -5.96
C ARG A 42 -8.84 1.08 -5.40
N HIS A 43 -7.75 1.05 -4.63
CA HIS A 43 -7.28 -0.19 -4.03
C HIS A 43 -8.35 -0.79 -3.11
N LEU A 44 -8.73 -2.05 -3.40
CA LEU A 44 -9.77 -2.79 -2.66
C LEU A 44 -11.10 -2.01 -2.53
N TRP A 45 -11.45 -1.26 -3.57
CA TRP A 45 -12.63 -0.39 -3.56
C TRP A 45 -13.92 -1.15 -3.27
N GLU A 46 -14.10 -2.32 -3.88
CA GLU A 46 -15.28 -3.16 -3.71
C GLU A 46 -15.40 -3.67 -2.27
N LEU A 47 -14.28 -3.98 -1.63
CA LEU A 47 -14.26 -4.31 -0.20
C LEU A 47 -14.68 -3.11 0.64
N LYS A 48 -14.17 -1.91 0.35
CA LYS A 48 -14.57 -0.69 1.06
C LYS A 48 -16.05 -0.41 0.94
N GLN A 49 -16.65 -0.64 -0.22
CA GLN A 49 -18.09 -0.44 -0.45
C GLN A 49 -18.95 -1.37 0.41
N ILE A 50 -18.45 -2.55 0.74
CA ILE A 50 -19.12 -3.49 1.63
C ILE A 50 -19.00 -3.04 3.08
N LEU A 51 -17.79 -2.60 3.48
CA LEU A 51 -17.48 -2.27 4.87
C LEU A 51 -18.05 -0.94 5.32
N TYR A 52 -18.12 0.06 4.45
CA TYR A 52 -18.49 1.43 4.80
C TYR A 52 -19.74 1.88 4.03
N ASP A 53 -20.59 2.67 4.70
CA ASP A 53 -21.79 3.24 4.06
C ASP A 53 -21.43 4.35 3.06
N ALA A 54 -20.40 5.13 3.37
CA ALA A 54 -19.94 6.22 2.52
C ALA A 54 -18.42 6.12 2.32
N PRO A 55 -17.94 5.12 1.54
CA PRO A 55 -16.54 4.97 1.30
C PRO A 55 -16.00 6.11 0.42
N TYR A 56 -14.72 6.40 0.58
CA TYR A 56 -14.01 7.37 -0.26
C TYR A 56 -12.72 6.76 -0.80
N PRO A 57 -12.26 7.18 -2.00
CA PRO A 57 -11.02 6.66 -2.55
C PRO A 57 -9.82 7.16 -1.75
N ASN A 58 -8.72 6.40 -1.83
CA ASN A 58 -7.45 6.85 -1.27
C ASN A 58 -6.95 8.07 -2.01
N GLU A 59 -6.31 8.97 -1.29
CA GLU A 59 -5.64 10.12 -1.89
C GLU A 59 -4.32 9.65 -2.52
N GLU A 60 -4.11 9.98 -3.79
CA GLU A 60 -2.84 9.76 -4.48
C GLU A 60 -2.03 11.06 -4.46
N LYS A 61 -0.83 11.01 -3.87
CA LYS A 61 0.05 12.17 -3.73
C LYS A 61 1.39 11.91 -4.39
N GLU A 62 1.92 12.95 -5.03
CA GLU A 62 3.30 12.97 -5.49
C GLU A 62 4.07 13.90 -4.55
N THR A 63 4.78 13.31 -3.59
CA THR A 63 5.52 14.07 -2.60
C THR A 63 7.01 14.01 -2.91
N PRO A 64 7.65 15.15 -3.20
CA PRO A 64 9.10 15.17 -3.37
C PRO A 64 9.79 15.04 -2.02
N TYR A 65 10.95 14.39 -2.02
CA TYR A 65 11.79 14.24 -0.83
C TYR A 65 13.19 14.80 -1.10
N GLU A 66 13.70 15.56 -0.15
CA GLU A 66 15.05 16.12 -0.26
C GLU A 66 16.11 15.03 -0.40
N GLY A 67 17.04 15.21 -1.33
CA GLY A 67 18.11 14.27 -1.62
C GLY A 67 17.71 13.13 -2.57
N PHE A 68 16.47 13.17 -3.08
CA PHE A 68 15.96 12.20 -4.05
C PHE A 68 15.42 12.90 -5.29
N ALA A 69 15.57 12.25 -6.43
CA ALA A 69 14.90 12.65 -7.67
C ALA A 69 13.79 11.65 -7.98
N TYR A 70 12.60 12.13 -8.28
CA TYR A 70 11.53 11.29 -8.82
C TYR A 70 11.95 10.76 -10.18
N THR A 71 11.89 9.44 -10.34
CA THR A 71 12.20 8.79 -11.60
C THR A 71 10.94 8.39 -12.34
N ASP A 72 9.98 7.75 -11.63
CA ASP A 72 8.76 7.25 -12.24
C ASP A 72 7.71 6.93 -11.17
N ILE A 73 6.46 6.77 -11.60
CA ILE A 73 5.37 6.20 -10.82
C ILE A 73 4.76 5.09 -11.67
N VAL A 74 4.88 3.85 -11.20
CA VAL A 74 4.40 2.68 -11.93
C VAL A 74 3.12 2.18 -11.30
N PRO A 75 1.98 2.19 -12.03
CA PRO A 75 0.76 1.57 -11.54
C PRO A 75 0.85 0.04 -11.64
N VAL A 76 0.36 -0.65 -10.61
CA VAL A 76 0.26 -2.10 -10.58
C VAL A 76 -1.17 -2.44 -10.14
N ASP A 77 -1.99 -2.88 -11.08
CA ASP A 77 -3.39 -3.18 -10.86
C ASP A 77 -3.68 -4.61 -11.31
N PHE A 78 -4.40 -5.37 -10.48
CA PHE A 78 -4.83 -6.72 -10.85
C PHE A 78 -6.09 -7.13 -10.11
N PRO A 79 -6.94 -8.00 -10.72
CA PRO A 79 -8.16 -8.47 -10.07
C PRO A 79 -7.85 -9.53 -9.02
N LEU A 80 -8.66 -9.53 -7.95
CA LEU A 80 -8.71 -10.59 -6.94
C LEU A 80 -10.08 -11.23 -6.98
N HIS A 81 -10.12 -12.55 -7.06
CA HIS A 81 -11.34 -13.32 -6.98
C HIS A 81 -11.24 -14.29 -5.80
N LEU A 82 -12.07 -14.07 -4.78
CA LEU A 82 -12.10 -14.89 -3.57
C LEU A 82 -13.39 -15.70 -3.55
N GLU A 83 -13.26 -17.01 -3.47
CA GLU A 83 -14.38 -17.96 -3.57
C GLU A 83 -14.87 -18.48 -2.21
N ARG A 84 -14.17 -18.15 -1.13
CA ARG A 84 -14.48 -18.67 0.20
C ARG A 84 -14.55 -17.53 1.22
N GLN A 85 -15.50 -17.64 2.15
CA GLN A 85 -15.63 -16.70 3.26
C GLN A 85 -14.35 -16.60 4.09
N ALA A 86 -13.64 -17.73 4.28
CA ALA A 86 -12.37 -17.75 5.01
C ALA A 86 -11.31 -16.85 4.35
N ASP A 87 -11.23 -16.86 3.02
CA ASP A 87 -10.28 -16.02 2.28
C ASP A 87 -10.69 -14.55 2.31
N ILE A 88 -11.98 -14.27 2.25
CA ILE A 88 -12.52 -12.92 2.38
C ILE A 88 -12.16 -12.33 3.76
N GLN A 89 -12.35 -13.10 4.83
CA GLN A 89 -11.99 -12.69 6.18
C GLN A 89 -10.47 -12.51 6.34
N SER A 90 -9.67 -13.34 5.69
CA SER A 90 -8.22 -13.20 5.70
C SER A 90 -7.78 -11.91 5.03
N LEU A 91 -8.35 -11.57 3.88
CA LEU A 91 -8.08 -10.30 3.21
C LEU A 91 -8.44 -9.12 4.12
N PHE A 92 -9.63 -9.14 4.72
CA PHE A 92 -10.10 -8.09 5.62
C PHE A 92 -9.12 -7.87 6.79
N ARG A 93 -8.64 -8.95 7.41
CA ARG A 93 -7.69 -8.89 8.54
C ARG A 93 -6.32 -8.37 8.14
N MET A 94 -5.93 -8.50 6.88
CA MET A 94 -4.69 -7.96 6.36
C MET A 94 -4.73 -6.44 6.16
N THR A 95 -5.92 -5.85 6.17
CA THR A 95 -6.09 -4.41 5.97
C THR A 95 -6.25 -3.69 7.30
N PRO A 96 -5.92 -2.38 7.37
CA PRO A 96 -6.23 -1.58 8.57
C PRO A 96 -7.72 -1.37 8.79
N TYR A 97 -8.57 -1.72 7.84
CA TYR A 97 -10.03 -1.59 7.93
C TYR A 97 -10.61 -2.44 9.05
N CYS A 98 -9.98 -3.57 9.39
CA CYS A 98 -10.45 -4.44 10.46
C CYS A 98 -10.55 -3.74 11.83
N TRP A 99 -9.81 -2.66 12.04
CA TRP A 99 -9.83 -1.87 13.26
C TRP A 99 -10.84 -0.72 13.27
N LYS A 100 -11.38 -0.36 12.09
CA LYS A 100 -12.17 0.86 11.89
C LYS A 100 -13.57 0.60 11.36
N THR A 101 -13.87 -0.61 10.93
CA THR A 101 -15.13 -0.94 10.29
C THR A 101 -16.27 -1.02 11.31
N PRO A 102 -17.40 -0.34 11.07
CA PRO A 102 -18.57 -0.47 11.94
C PRO A 102 -19.11 -1.90 11.90
N LYS A 103 -19.84 -2.28 12.96
CA LYS A 103 -20.39 -3.62 13.11
C LYS A 103 -21.27 -4.03 11.92
N SER A 104 -22.06 -3.11 11.38
CA SER A 104 -22.90 -3.35 10.21
C SER A 104 -22.09 -3.74 8.97
N GLY A 105 -20.92 -3.13 8.78
CA GLY A 105 -20.00 -3.48 7.69
C GLY A 105 -19.39 -4.87 7.87
N VAL A 106 -19.01 -5.22 9.08
CA VAL A 106 -18.50 -6.56 9.40
C VAL A 106 -19.59 -7.61 9.15
N GLU A 107 -20.82 -7.34 9.54
CA GLU A 107 -21.96 -8.23 9.31
C GLU A 107 -22.22 -8.42 7.81
N ARG A 108 -22.15 -7.35 7.00
CA ARG A 108 -22.28 -7.45 5.55
C ARG A 108 -21.19 -8.34 4.94
N LEU A 109 -19.96 -8.20 5.41
CA LEU A 109 -18.84 -9.00 4.93
C LEU A 109 -19.05 -10.49 5.23
N GLU A 110 -19.58 -10.81 6.41
CA GLU A 110 -19.85 -12.19 6.84
C GLU A 110 -20.91 -12.91 6.00
N THR A 111 -21.74 -12.18 5.27
CA THR A 111 -22.78 -12.75 4.41
C THR A 111 -22.28 -13.12 3.01
N LEU A 112 -21.08 -12.72 2.65
CA LEU A 112 -20.54 -12.95 1.31
C LEU A 112 -20.01 -14.38 1.16
N GLU A 113 -20.36 -15.02 0.05
CA GLU A 113 -19.80 -16.30 -0.35
C GLU A 113 -18.56 -16.09 -1.23
N THR A 114 -18.61 -15.07 -2.08
CA THR A 114 -17.52 -14.69 -2.98
C THR A 114 -17.29 -13.19 -2.92
N LEU A 115 -16.08 -12.77 -3.31
CA LEU A 115 -15.72 -11.36 -3.43
C LEU A 115 -14.82 -11.16 -4.62
N ASP A 116 -15.22 -10.26 -5.52
CA ASP A 116 -14.38 -9.76 -6.60
C ASP A 116 -13.96 -8.34 -6.25
N CYS A 117 -12.66 -8.08 -6.20
CA CYS A 117 -12.14 -6.75 -5.98
C CYS A 117 -10.83 -6.53 -6.73
N GLN A 118 -10.45 -5.27 -6.83
CA GLN A 118 -9.25 -4.85 -7.54
C GLN A 118 -8.16 -4.52 -6.53
N ALA A 119 -7.00 -5.18 -6.66
CA ALA A 119 -5.78 -4.70 -6.01
C ALA A 119 -5.18 -3.60 -6.89
N SER A 120 -4.88 -2.46 -6.32
CA SER A 120 -4.35 -1.31 -7.03
C SER A 120 -3.24 -0.66 -6.22
N PHE A 121 -2.05 -0.62 -6.80
CA PHE A 121 -0.87 -0.08 -6.16
C PHE A 121 -0.23 0.99 -7.04
N ARG A 122 0.54 1.87 -6.40
CA ARG A 122 1.42 2.80 -7.09
C ARG A 122 2.82 2.61 -6.53
N VAL A 123 3.77 2.34 -7.40
CA VAL A 123 5.18 2.22 -7.04
C VAL A 123 5.86 3.53 -7.41
N HIS A 124 6.16 4.33 -6.39
CA HIS A 124 6.93 5.56 -6.57
C HIS A 124 8.40 5.21 -6.59
N ILE A 125 9.09 5.57 -7.66
CA ILE A 125 10.51 5.27 -7.85
C ILE A 125 11.31 6.55 -7.71
N PHE A 126 12.22 6.54 -6.73
CA PHE A 126 13.14 7.64 -6.47
C PHE A 126 14.57 7.17 -6.65
N GLN A 127 15.42 8.06 -7.11
CA GLN A 127 16.85 7.83 -7.16
C GLN A 127 17.56 8.77 -6.19
N LYS A 128 18.43 8.23 -5.35
CA LYS A 128 19.23 9.06 -4.44
C LYS A 128 20.26 9.86 -5.23
N LEU A 129 20.29 11.16 -4.97
CA LEU A 129 21.25 12.10 -5.54
C LEU A 129 22.64 11.93 -4.94
#